data_5ab83101e1af1aa674add68996c603a2
#
_entry.id   5ab83101e1af1aa674add68996c603a2
#
_cell.length_a   1.000
_cell.length_b   1.000
_cell.length_c   1.000
_cell.angle_alpha   90.00
_cell.angle_beta   90.00
_cell.angle_gamma   90.00
#
_symmetry.space_group_name_H-M   'P 1'
#
loop_
_entity.id
_entity.type
_entity.pdbx_description
1 polymer ?
#
loop_
_entity_poly.entity_id
_entity_poly.type
_entity_poly.pdbx_seq_one_letter_code
_entity_poly.pdbx_strand_id
1 'polypeptide(L)'
;MQVCIPTGLIFTKRKQRYEKNISTLRIDYPQGEGSLPMAVRKFIAHELSQLSLTATCTEEGNKKTADYSGSLDKAQQLVDFYGKCNMDFMVSMQKEVYEGMSGQKPEYAPRFNNELSLKKAYECEQYLTYAVLGYTYLGGAHGSAVDYHVNINKATGKPLTETVDTLKIEELQPILKKGIVSYIAPQDSEVTE
;
A
#
# COMPACT_ATOMS: atom_id res chain seq x y z
N MET A 1 4.96 -12.66 29.03
CA MET A 1 3.93 -11.62 28.87
C MET A 1 4.05 -11.08 27.45
N GLN A 2 3.07 -11.38 26.58
CA GLN A 2 3.14 -10.98 25.18
C GLN A 2 2.85 -9.48 25.08
N VAL A 3 3.83 -8.67 24.70
CA VAL A 3 3.65 -7.23 24.53
C VAL A 3 3.19 -7.00 23.10
N CYS A 4 1.89 -6.74 22.93
CA CYS A 4 1.34 -6.30 21.65
C CYS A 4 1.51 -4.79 21.48
N ILE A 5 1.81 -4.35 20.24
CA ILE A 5 1.80 -2.93 19.92
C ILE A 5 0.35 -2.50 19.66
N PRO A 6 -0.22 -1.61 20.49
CA PRO A 6 -1.52 -1.06 20.18
C PRO A 6 -1.44 -0.22 18.90
N THR A 7 -2.43 -0.36 18.03
CA THR A 7 -2.56 0.44 16.80
C THR A 7 -3.88 1.19 16.81
N GLY A 8 -3.88 2.41 16.27
CA GLY A 8 -5.07 3.19 16.00
C GLY A 8 -5.29 3.30 14.49
N LEU A 9 -6.53 3.16 14.03
CA LEU A 9 -6.88 3.37 12.64
C LEU A 9 -6.78 4.87 12.32
N ILE A 10 -5.91 5.21 11.38
CA ILE A 10 -5.79 6.56 10.81
C ILE A 10 -6.33 6.51 9.38
N PHE A 11 -7.22 7.43 9.08
CA PHE A 11 -7.96 7.44 7.85
C PHE A 11 -8.00 8.82 7.22
N THR A 12 -7.76 8.90 5.92
CA THR A 12 -8.10 10.07 5.12
C THR A 12 -8.82 9.65 3.85
N LYS A 13 -9.84 10.41 3.48
CA LYS A 13 -10.57 10.27 2.23
C LYS A 13 -10.75 11.64 1.60
N ARG A 14 -10.11 11.83 0.46
CA ARG A 14 -10.20 13.07 -0.31
C ARG A 14 -11.07 12.85 -1.53
N LYS A 15 -11.99 13.78 -1.77
CA LYS A 15 -12.84 13.83 -2.96
C LYS A 15 -12.72 15.17 -3.62
N GLN A 16 -12.62 15.19 -4.92
CA GLN A 16 -12.71 16.39 -5.71
C GLN A 16 -14.12 16.59 -6.27
N ARG A 17 -14.65 17.79 -6.08
CA ARG A 17 -16.07 18.08 -6.32
C ARG A 17 -16.49 17.98 -7.80
N TYR A 18 -15.59 18.30 -8.72
CA TYR A 18 -15.93 18.40 -10.15
C TYR A 18 -15.72 17.12 -10.94
N GLU A 19 -14.85 16.20 -10.49
CA GLU A 19 -14.34 15.13 -11.33
C GLU A 19 -14.44 13.74 -10.67
N LYS A 20 -15.04 13.70 -9.48
CA LYS A 20 -15.28 12.46 -8.73
C LYS A 20 -14.04 11.62 -8.41
N ASN A 21 -12.84 12.23 -8.45
CA ASN A 21 -11.62 11.57 -8.04
C ASN A 21 -11.67 11.23 -6.55
N ILE A 22 -11.16 10.07 -6.18
CA ILE A 22 -11.14 9.59 -4.82
C ILE A 22 -9.75 9.10 -4.46
N SER A 23 -9.16 9.64 -3.39
CA SER A 23 -7.99 9.07 -2.74
C SER A 23 -8.36 8.63 -1.33
N THR A 24 -8.06 7.39 -0.98
CA THR A 24 -8.36 6.81 0.33
C THR A 24 -7.11 6.16 0.91
N LEU A 25 -6.71 6.58 2.10
CA LEU A 25 -5.63 5.94 2.87
C LEU A 25 -6.20 5.41 4.18
N ARG A 26 -5.89 4.16 4.54
CA ARG A 26 -6.30 3.49 5.79
C ARG A 26 -5.09 2.85 6.43
N ILE A 27 -4.70 3.33 7.59
CA ILE A 27 -3.45 2.93 8.23
C ILE A 27 -3.70 2.51 9.68
N ASP A 28 -3.30 1.30 10.04
CA ASP A 28 -3.17 0.90 11.44
C ASP A 28 -1.85 1.46 11.97
N TYR A 29 -1.95 2.59 12.66
CA TYR A 29 -0.77 3.35 13.11
C TYR A 29 -0.39 2.97 14.54
N PRO A 30 0.90 2.63 14.81
CA PRO A 30 1.32 2.22 16.15
C PRO A 30 1.22 3.36 17.14
N GLN A 31 0.65 3.07 18.31
CA GLN A 31 0.54 3.98 19.44
C GLN A 31 1.69 3.74 20.43
N GLY A 32 1.86 4.68 21.36
CA GLY A 32 2.88 4.61 22.41
C GLY A 32 4.25 5.10 22.00
N GLU A 33 5.17 5.05 22.95
CA GLU A 33 6.55 5.49 22.83
C GLU A 33 7.50 4.28 22.77
N GLY A 34 8.73 4.50 22.31
CA GLY A 34 9.78 3.49 22.27
C GLY A 34 10.31 3.20 20.87
N SER A 35 11.35 2.37 20.81
CA SER A 35 12.09 2.07 19.59
C SER A 35 11.25 1.32 18.56
N LEU A 36 10.46 0.34 19.01
CA LEU A 36 9.67 -0.49 18.10
C LEU A 36 8.48 0.26 17.49
N PRO A 37 7.62 0.99 18.24
CA PRO A 37 6.61 1.86 17.61
C PRO A 37 7.22 2.85 16.63
N MET A 38 8.36 3.48 16.95
CA MET A 38 9.04 4.41 16.06
C MET A 38 9.56 3.72 14.79
N ALA A 39 10.11 2.52 14.89
CA ALA A 39 10.56 1.75 13.72
C ALA A 39 9.41 1.41 12.78
N VAL A 40 8.26 1.01 13.33
CA VAL A 40 7.05 0.73 12.54
C VAL A 40 6.50 2.01 11.90
N ARG A 41 6.53 3.15 12.58
CA ARG A 41 6.14 4.44 11.99
C ARG A 41 7.04 4.82 10.80
N LYS A 42 8.35 4.60 10.91
CA LYS A 42 9.31 4.80 9.81
C LYS A 42 9.02 3.87 8.64
N PHE A 43 8.71 2.60 8.91
CA PHE A 43 8.29 1.65 7.89
C PHE A 43 7.02 2.15 7.17
N ILE A 44 5.98 2.53 7.91
CA ILE A 44 4.74 3.07 7.33
C ILE A 44 5.00 4.30 6.47
N ALA A 45 5.82 5.25 6.95
CA ALA A 45 6.17 6.45 6.19
C ALA A 45 6.93 6.10 4.90
N HIS A 46 7.83 5.12 4.97
CA HIS A 46 8.53 4.60 3.79
C HIS A 46 7.55 4.00 2.77
N GLU A 47 6.67 3.09 3.19
CA GLU A 47 5.68 2.48 2.30
C GLU A 47 4.77 3.53 1.65
N LEU A 48 4.29 4.50 2.42
CA LEU A 48 3.50 5.60 1.89
C LEU A 48 4.27 6.41 0.84
N SER A 49 5.56 6.67 1.04
CA SER A 49 6.38 7.36 0.05
C SER A 49 6.57 6.56 -1.23
N GLN A 50 6.77 5.24 -1.11
CA GLN A 50 6.99 4.34 -2.26
C GLN A 50 5.72 4.08 -3.08
N LEU A 51 4.56 4.08 -2.43
CA LEU A 51 3.25 3.76 -3.03
C LEU A 51 2.44 5.02 -3.37
N SER A 52 2.94 6.22 -3.02
CA SER A 52 2.33 7.49 -3.43
C SER A 52 2.34 7.63 -4.95
N LEU A 53 1.27 8.20 -5.50
CA LEU A 53 1.18 8.49 -6.94
C LEU A 53 2.24 9.47 -7.45
N THR A 54 2.87 10.22 -6.55
CA THR A 54 3.99 11.11 -6.87
C THR A 54 5.35 10.40 -6.89
N ALA A 55 5.39 9.11 -6.53
CA ALA A 55 6.60 8.32 -6.63
C ALA A 55 6.94 8.06 -8.10
N THR A 56 8.03 8.61 -8.59
CA THR A 56 8.50 8.44 -9.97
C THR A 56 9.85 7.74 -10.00
N CYS A 57 10.07 6.88 -11.01
CA CYS A 57 11.41 6.38 -11.30
C CYS A 57 12.17 7.44 -12.11
N THR A 58 13.41 7.73 -11.73
CA THR A 58 14.33 8.53 -12.53
C THR A 58 14.91 7.70 -13.68
N GLU A 59 15.52 8.36 -14.68
CA GLU A 59 16.23 7.67 -15.78
C GLU A 59 17.33 6.72 -15.27
N GLU A 60 17.88 6.98 -14.08
CA GLU A 60 18.89 6.16 -13.41
C GLU A 60 18.29 4.98 -12.63
N GLY A 61 16.97 4.77 -12.69
CA GLY A 61 16.27 3.71 -11.97
C GLY A 61 15.99 4.01 -10.48
N ASN A 62 16.40 5.18 -9.98
CA ASN A 62 16.10 5.61 -8.62
C ASN A 62 14.68 6.17 -8.52
N LYS A 63 13.94 5.79 -7.48
CA LYS A 63 12.65 6.41 -7.20
C LYS A 63 12.83 7.79 -6.58
N LYS A 64 12.24 8.81 -7.21
CA LYS A 64 12.03 10.11 -6.58
C LYS A 64 10.65 10.11 -5.93
N THR A 65 10.61 10.36 -4.64
CA THR A 65 9.38 10.31 -3.83
C THR A 65 9.07 11.68 -3.24
N ALA A 66 7.80 11.91 -2.92
CA ALA A 66 7.43 13.04 -2.08
C ALA A 66 7.71 12.66 -0.62
N ASP A 67 8.68 13.29 0.01
CA ASP A 67 9.08 12.95 1.37
C ASP A 67 8.36 13.83 2.40
N TYR A 68 7.69 13.19 3.33
CA TYR A 68 7.12 13.86 4.48
C TYR A 68 8.22 14.24 5.47
N SER A 69 8.35 15.54 5.75
CA SER A 69 9.38 16.08 6.65
C SER A 69 8.87 16.39 8.07
N GLY A 70 7.60 16.10 8.36
CA GLY A 70 7.02 16.35 9.68
C GLY A 70 7.32 15.24 10.70
N SER A 71 6.83 15.42 11.93
CA SER A 71 6.98 14.40 12.99
C SER A 71 6.13 13.16 12.71
N LEU A 72 6.74 11.97 12.85
CA LEU A 72 6.04 10.69 12.77
C LEU A 72 5.12 10.43 13.97
N ASP A 73 5.16 11.24 15.03
CA ASP A 73 4.18 11.18 16.12
C ASP A 73 2.82 11.78 15.71
N LYS A 74 2.80 12.52 14.63
CA LYS A 74 1.59 13.19 14.09
C LYS A 74 1.00 12.38 12.93
N ALA A 75 0.49 11.21 13.24
CA ALA A 75 -0.03 10.24 12.26
C ALA A 75 -1.00 10.85 11.24
N GLN A 76 -1.95 11.68 11.70
CA GLN A 76 -2.93 12.31 10.81
C GLN A 76 -2.26 13.26 9.80
N GLN A 77 -1.23 14.01 10.23
CA GLN A 77 -0.50 14.92 9.32
C GLN A 77 0.27 14.14 8.24
N LEU A 78 0.88 13.01 8.60
CA LEU A 78 1.55 12.11 7.65
C LEU A 78 0.55 11.62 6.58
N VAL A 79 -0.59 11.10 7.02
CA VAL A 79 -1.60 10.52 6.13
C VAL A 79 -2.28 11.60 5.27
N ASP A 80 -2.54 12.77 5.83
CA ASP A 80 -3.08 13.91 5.10
C ASP A 80 -2.11 14.45 4.05
N PHE A 81 -0.81 14.45 4.34
CA PHE A 81 0.21 14.84 3.39
C PHE A 81 0.18 13.93 2.15
N TYR A 82 0.26 12.61 2.31
CA TYR A 82 0.23 11.68 1.17
C TYR A 82 -1.13 11.64 0.48
N GLY A 83 -2.22 11.76 1.23
CA GLY A 83 -3.57 11.89 0.66
C GLY A 83 -3.72 13.13 -0.22
N LYS A 84 -3.08 14.25 0.17
CA LYS A 84 -3.02 15.47 -0.66
C LYS A 84 -2.15 15.26 -1.89
N CYS A 85 -0.96 14.68 -1.75
CA CYS A 85 -0.07 14.39 -2.88
C CYS A 85 -0.77 13.54 -3.95
N ASN A 86 -1.43 12.47 -3.53
CA ASN A 86 -2.18 11.60 -4.45
C ASN A 86 -3.30 12.35 -5.17
N MET A 87 -4.04 13.19 -4.47
CA MET A 87 -5.11 13.99 -5.07
C MET A 87 -4.57 15.03 -6.05
N ASP A 88 -3.51 15.76 -5.69
CA ASP A 88 -2.89 16.77 -6.55
C ASP A 88 -2.36 16.13 -7.84
N PHE A 89 -1.76 14.93 -7.76
CA PHE A 89 -1.33 14.17 -8.91
C PHE A 89 -2.50 13.78 -9.83
N MET A 90 -3.57 13.22 -9.28
CA MET A 90 -4.75 12.86 -10.06
C MET A 90 -5.39 14.07 -10.76
N VAL A 91 -5.41 15.22 -10.11
CA VAL A 91 -5.90 16.49 -10.69
C VAL A 91 -5.02 16.93 -11.86
N SER A 92 -3.68 16.88 -11.68
CA SER A 92 -2.73 17.24 -12.73
C SER A 92 -2.88 16.34 -13.95
N MET A 93 -2.88 15.03 -13.75
CA MET A 93 -3.09 14.03 -14.80
C MET A 93 -4.40 14.27 -15.58
N GLN A 94 -5.47 14.57 -14.86
CA GLN A 94 -6.76 14.80 -15.47
C GLN A 94 -6.80 16.06 -16.33
N LYS A 95 -6.13 17.13 -15.90
CA LYS A 95 -5.94 18.34 -16.71
C LYS A 95 -5.19 18.06 -18.00
N GLU A 96 -4.09 17.32 -17.92
CA GLU A 96 -3.30 16.93 -19.10
C GLU A 96 -4.15 16.13 -20.12
N VAL A 97 -4.98 15.20 -19.62
CA VAL A 97 -5.91 14.44 -20.49
C VAL A 97 -6.90 15.37 -21.17
N TYR A 98 -7.47 16.35 -20.45
CA TYR A 98 -8.42 17.31 -21.05
C TYR A 98 -7.76 18.28 -22.05
N GLU A 99 -6.58 18.76 -21.76
CA GLU A 99 -5.81 19.62 -22.66
C GLU A 99 -5.44 18.88 -23.94
N GLY A 100 -5.04 17.63 -23.86
CA GLY A 100 -4.75 16.76 -25.00
C GLY A 100 -5.98 16.45 -25.88
N MET A 101 -7.19 16.58 -25.34
CA MET A 101 -8.46 16.38 -26.07
C MET A 101 -9.00 17.68 -26.70
N SER A 102 -8.14 18.67 -26.98
CA SER A 102 -8.50 19.93 -27.66
C SER A 102 -9.54 20.77 -26.92
N GLY A 103 -9.55 20.74 -25.58
CA GLY A 103 -10.42 21.56 -24.74
C GLY A 103 -11.88 21.12 -24.73
N GLN A 104 -12.25 20.08 -25.44
CA GLN A 104 -13.59 19.49 -25.33
C GLN A 104 -13.63 18.63 -24.05
N LYS A 105 -14.55 18.95 -23.13
CA LYS A 105 -14.85 18.04 -22.02
C LYS A 105 -15.39 16.75 -22.64
N PRO A 106 -14.72 15.61 -22.44
CA PRO A 106 -15.27 14.37 -22.92
C PRO A 106 -16.62 14.15 -22.23
N GLU A 107 -17.59 13.66 -22.95
CA GLU A 107 -18.89 13.26 -22.42
C GLU A 107 -18.73 12.25 -21.28
N TYR A 108 -17.58 11.60 -21.25
CA TYR A 108 -17.17 10.61 -20.25
C TYR A 108 -15.80 10.97 -19.66
N ALA A 109 -15.81 11.71 -18.57
CA ALA A 109 -14.58 11.96 -17.79
C ALA A 109 -14.21 10.71 -16.99
N PRO A 110 -13.00 10.13 -17.14
CA PRO A 110 -12.59 9.00 -16.32
C PRO A 110 -12.55 9.41 -14.84
N ARG A 111 -13.04 8.53 -13.97
CA ARG A 111 -12.93 8.70 -12.52
C ARG A 111 -11.62 8.06 -12.08
N PHE A 112 -10.73 8.85 -11.53
CA PHE A 112 -9.52 8.33 -10.95
C PHE A 112 -9.77 7.87 -9.51
N ASN A 113 -9.19 6.73 -9.17
CA ASN A 113 -9.29 6.15 -7.84
C ASN A 113 -7.90 5.71 -7.36
N ASN A 114 -7.59 6.02 -6.11
CA ASN A 114 -6.39 5.52 -5.44
C ASN A 114 -6.79 5.09 -4.03
N GLU A 115 -6.58 3.83 -3.72
CA GLU A 115 -6.81 3.24 -2.41
C GLU A 115 -5.55 2.56 -1.91
N LEU A 116 -5.14 2.87 -0.68
CA LEU A 116 -4.01 2.25 -0.02
C LEU A 116 -4.38 1.92 1.42
N SER A 117 -4.07 0.69 1.82
CA SER A 117 -4.32 0.18 3.17
C SER A 117 -3.07 -0.49 3.71
N LEU A 118 -2.60 -0.06 4.88
CA LEU A 118 -1.56 -0.71 5.66
C LEU A 118 -2.17 -1.17 6.98
N LYS A 119 -2.39 -2.47 7.14
CA LYS A 119 -3.03 -3.04 8.32
C LYS A 119 -2.11 -4.00 9.05
N LYS A 120 -2.11 -3.92 10.37
CA LYS A 120 -1.47 -4.95 11.20
C LYS A 120 -2.30 -6.24 11.07
N ALA A 121 -1.79 -7.22 10.31
CA ALA A 121 -2.46 -8.48 10.02
C ALA A 121 -2.18 -9.54 11.08
N TYR A 122 -0.97 -9.54 11.66
CA TYR A 122 -0.57 -10.54 12.65
C TYR A 122 0.48 -9.96 13.61
N GLU A 123 0.57 -10.54 14.81
CA GLU A 123 1.62 -10.24 15.77
C GLU A 123 1.88 -11.44 16.68
N CYS A 124 3.16 -11.79 16.85
CA CYS A 124 3.64 -12.75 17.83
C CYS A 124 4.75 -12.14 18.69
N GLU A 125 5.46 -12.97 19.44
CA GLU A 125 6.55 -12.52 20.31
C GLU A 125 7.74 -11.96 19.52
N GLN A 126 8.09 -12.60 18.39
CA GLN A 126 9.29 -12.29 17.60
C GLN A 126 9.04 -11.22 16.53
N TYR A 127 7.87 -11.19 15.91
CA TYR A 127 7.59 -10.28 14.79
C TYR A 127 6.14 -9.81 14.76
N LEU A 128 5.91 -8.80 13.99
CA LEU A 128 4.58 -8.34 13.59
C LEU A 128 4.50 -8.23 12.06
N THR A 129 3.32 -8.46 11.51
CA THR A 129 3.08 -8.45 10.08
C THR A 129 2.14 -7.31 9.70
N TYR A 130 2.54 -6.53 8.72
CA TYR A 130 1.65 -5.60 8.02
C TYR A 130 1.24 -6.16 6.67
N ALA A 131 -0.05 -6.15 6.39
CA ALA A 131 -0.62 -6.33 5.07
C ALA A 131 -0.67 -4.98 4.36
N VAL A 132 -0.10 -4.91 3.18
CA VAL A 132 -0.07 -3.73 2.31
C VAL A 132 -0.93 -4.02 1.08
N LEU A 133 -2.04 -3.32 0.96
CA LEU A 133 -3.01 -3.47 -0.13
C LEU A 133 -3.17 -2.13 -0.82
N GLY A 134 -2.97 -2.08 -2.11
CA GLY A 134 -3.16 -0.87 -2.91
C GLY A 134 -3.91 -1.14 -4.19
N TYR A 135 -4.72 -0.19 -4.62
CA TYR A 135 -5.38 -0.18 -5.91
C TYR A 135 -5.37 1.23 -6.49
N THR A 136 -4.98 1.34 -7.73
CA THR A 136 -4.94 2.62 -8.45
C THR A 136 -5.57 2.47 -9.82
N TYR A 137 -6.51 3.36 -10.14
CA TYR A 137 -7.11 3.50 -11.47
C TYR A 137 -6.98 4.94 -11.93
N LEU A 138 -6.24 5.17 -13.00
CA LEU A 138 -5.99 6.48 -13.61
C LEU A 138 -6.53 6.54 -15.04
N GLY A 139 -7.59 5.80 -15.32
CA GLY A 139 -8.15 5.66 -16.66
C GLY A 139 -7.57 4.44 -17.40
N GLY A 140 -8.13 4.17 -18.59
CA GLY A 140 -7.75 3.01 -19.40
C GLY A 140 -8.62 1.78 -19.13
N ALA A 141 -8.13 0.60 -19.55
CA ALA A 141 -8.90 -0.64 -19.52
C ALA A 141 -9.02 -1.25 -18.12
N HIS A 142 -7.99 -1.11 -17.27
CA HIS A 142 -7.94 -1.68 -15.91
C HIS A 142 -7.06 -0.85 -14.99
N GLY A 143 -7.21 -1.05 -13.68
CA GLY A 143 -6.32 -0.49 -12.65
C GLY A 143 -5.11 -1.38 -12.37
N SER A 144 -4.21 -0.86 -11.55
CA SER A 144 -3.08 -1.58 -10.99
C SER A 144 -3.32 -1.88 -9.53
N ALA A 145 -2.93 -3.07 -9.08
CA ALA A 145 -3.04 -3.48 -7.68
C ALA A 145 -1.68 -3.91 -7.13
N VAL A 146 -1.49 -3.71 -5.83
CA VAL A 146 -0.41 -4.30 -5.03
C VAL A 146 -1.03 -5.00 -3.84
N ASP A 147 -0.50 -6.19 -3.53
CA ASP A 147 -0.90 -7.00 -2.37
C ASP A 147 0.31 -7.78 -1.88
N TYR A 148 0.82 -7.40 -0.71
CA TYR A 148 1.95 -8.09 -0.09
C TYR A 148 1.96 -7.91 1.42
N HIS A 149 2.74 -8.75 2.09
CA HIS A 149 2.91 -8.74 3.52
C HIS A 149 4.37 -8.47 3.89
N VAL A 150 4.57 -7.65 4.92
CA VAL A 150 5.90 -7.35 5.46
C VAL A 150 5.95 -7.78 6.92
N ASN A 151 6.90 -8.67 7.23
CA ASN A 151 7.19 -9.08 8.60
C ASN A 151 8.26 -8.16 9.20
N ILE A 152 7.99 -7.57 10.34
CA ILE A 152 8.92 -6.68 11.05
C ILE A 152 9.39 -7.39 12.32
N ASN A 153 10.69 -7.60 12.44
CA ASN A 153 11.31 -8.18 13.64
C ASN A 153 11.16 -7.22 14.82
N LYS A 154 10.58 -7.68 15.93
CA LYS A 154 10.29 -6.84 17.09
C LYS A 154 11.54 -6.44 17.88
N ALA A 155 12.60 -7.24 17.86
CA ALA A 155 13.85 -6.93 18.56
C ALA A 155 14.66 -5.86 17.83
N THR A 156 14.63 -5.86 16.49
CA THR A 156 15.43 -4.94 15.67
C THR A 156 14.65 -3.79 15.06
N GLY A 157 13.32 -3.91 14.98
CA GLY A 157 12.44 -2.98 14.28
C GLY A 157 12.61 -2.97 12.75
N LYS A 158 13.33 -3.93 12.18
CA LYS A 158 13.62 -4.01 10.74
C LYS A 158 12.72 -5.03 10.05
N PRO A 159 12.35 -4.80 8.78
CA PRO A 159 11.74 -5.83 7.96
C PRO A 159 12.61 -7.09 7.91
N LEU A 160 11.97 -8.24 7.96
CA LEU A 160 12.60 -9.54 7.71
C LEU A 160 12.71 -9.71 6.18
N THR A 161 13.93 -9.74 5.67
CA THR A 161 14.21 -9.91 4.24
C THR A 161 14.27 -11.38 3.81
N GLU A 162 14.57 -12.26 4.76
CA GLU A 162 14.65 -13.71 4.55
C GLU A 162 13.60 -14.40 5.43
N THR A 163 12.41 -14.61 4.86
CA THR A 163 11.29 -15.26 5.54
C THR A 163 11.18 -16.75 5.21
N VAL A 164 11.92 -17.20 4.22
CA VAL A 164 11.97 -18.58 3.76
C VAL A 164 13.40 -19.11 3.87
N ASP A 165 13.58 -20.20 4.58
CA ASP A 165 14.86 -20.91 4.61
C ASP A 165 15.08 -21.62 3.26
N THR A 166 15.90 -21.01 2.41
CA THR A 166 16.20 -21.53 1.07
C THR A 166 16.92 -22.88 1.10
N LEU A 167 17.56 -23.25 2.22
CA LEU A 167 18.16 -24.58 2.40
C LEU A 167 17.10 -25.68 2.54
N LYS A 168 15.85 -25.32 2.84
CA LYS A 168 14.71 -26.22 2.98
C LYS A 168 13.71 -26.13 1.83
N ILE A 169 14.14 -25.63 0.69
CA ILE A 169 13.25 -25.41 -0.45
C ILE A 169 12.58 -26.70 -0.93
N GLU A 170 13.29 -27.84 -0.83
CA GLU A 170 12.74 -29.15 -1.19
C GLU A 170 11.60 -29.58 -0.26
N GLU A 171 11.66 -29.22 1.02
CA GLU A 171 10.59 -29.48 1.99
C GLU A 171 9.38 -28.55 1.77
N LEU A 172 9.62 -27.34 1.25
CA LEU A 172 8.57 -26.34 0.98
C LEU A 172 7.81 -26.63 -0.32
N GLN A 173 8.45 -27.19 -1.33
CA GLN A 173 7.84 -27.45 -2.64
C GLN A 173 6.53 -28.26 -2.56
N PRO A 174 6.44 -29.38 -1.81
CA PRO A 174 5.19 -30.13 -1.68
C PRO A 174 4.08 -29.30 -1.01
N ILE A 175 4.43 -28.47 -0.03
CA ILE A 175 3.48 -27.63 0.71
C ILE A 175 2.91 -26.54 -0.22
N LEU A 176 3.79 -25.88 -0.98
CA LEU A 176 3.39 -24.85 -1.96
C LEU A 176 2.54 -25.47 -3.07
N LYS A 177 2.95 -26.64 -3.61
CA LYS A 177 2.19 -27.34 -4.62
C LYS A 177 0.78 -27.70 -4.12
N LYS A 178 0.67 -28.23 -2.90
CA LYS A 178 -0.62 -28.53 -2.29
C LYS A 178 -1.48 -27.28 -2.13
N GLY A 179 -0.89 -26.16 -1.69
CA GLY A 179 -1.58 -24.86 -1.56
C GLY A 179 -2.10 -24.36 -2.90
N ILE A 180 -1.28 -24.40 -3.96
CA ILE A 180 -1.67 -23.99 -5.30
C ILE A 180 -2.80 -24.86 -5.84
N VAL A 181 -2.68 -26.18 -5.72
CA VAL A 181 -3.72 -27.12 -6.16
C VAL A 181 -5.02 -26.88 -5.44
N SER A 182 -5.00 -26.68 -4.11
CA SER A 182 -6.22 -26.39 -3.34
C SER A 182 -6.86 -25.05 -3.68
N TYR A 183 -6.07 -24.07 -4.18
CA TYR A 183 -6.57 -22.78 -4.61
C TYR A 183 -7.21 -22.83 -6.00
N ILE A 184 -6.62 -23.63 -6.92
CA ILE A 184 -7.06 -23.71 -8.32
C ILE A 184 -8.16 -24.77 -8.51
N ALA A 185 -8.09 -25.91 -7.83
CA ALA A 185 -9.01 -27.03 -8.01
C ALA A 185 -10.51 -26.72 -7.85
N PRO A 186 -10.94 -25.79 -6.97
CA PRO A 186 -12.36 -25.43 -6.90
C PRO A 186 -12.88 -24.70 -8.12
N GLN A 187 -11.99 -24.11 -8.93
CA GLN A 187 -12.38 -23.37 -10.13
C GLN A 187 -12.55 -24.29 -11.36
N ASP A 188 -11.87 -25.43 -11.37
CA ASP A 188 -11.92 -26.39 -12.47
C ASP A 188 -12.97 -27.51 -12.29
N SER A 189 -13.61 -27.62 -11.12
CA SER A 189 -14.58 -28.67 -10.84
C SER A 189 -15.95 -28.49 -11.50
N GLU A 190 -16.16 -27.43 -12.29
CA GLU A 190 -17.38 -27.22 -13.09
C GLU A 190 -17.24 -27.60 -14.59
N VAL A 191 -16.14 -28.24 -15.01
CA VAL A 191 -15.87 -28.57 -16.42
C VAL A 191 -15.79 -30.08 -16.66
N THR A 192 -16.47 -30.89 -15.87
CA THR A 192 -16.63 -32.32 -16.20
C THR A 192 -18.05 -32.79 -15.89
N GLU A 193 -18.99 -32.47 -16.77
CA GLU A 193 -20.10 -33.33 -17.20
C GLU A 193 -20.35 -33.14 -18.70
#